data_97baa0ecf058c676c8ce4de7b6acb58f
#
_entry.id   97baa0ecf058c676c8ce4de7b6acb58f
#
_cell.length_a   1.000
_cell.length_b   1.000
_cell.length_c   1.000
_cell.angle_alpha   90.00
_cell.angle_beta   90.00
_cell.angle_gamma   90.00
#
_symmetry.space_group_name_H-M   'P 1'
#
loop_
_entity.id
_entity.type
_entity.pdbx_description
1 polymer ?
#
loop_
_entity_poly.entity_id
_entity_poly.type
_entity_poly.pdbx_seq_one_letter_code
_entity_poly.pdbx_strand_id
1 'polypeptide(L)'
;MTSRYTLKLLAGSAPSFINSFVSPQKHASFLQSFEWGEFQEALGREVIRKGVFEEAEEKILLGSALFIKHRLPLGKYYWYCPRGPILTAASLCQPFINYAAEQKGIFLRIEPLGAMNEVKGALHTASIQPSCTIILDILRSENDILGKMHEKTRYNIRLAEKRGVKVKWSEKPGRGEVNDFISLIQETAKRHSIKAHPAFYYSAMIRLFCMEREGNAPYMNMCTAYYNNQPIAGNLVMFFGDTATYLHGGSSNAHKNFMASYLLQWESIKRAKAMGHRYYDFWGIAEDGGKDHPWAGVTRFKKGFGGAPYSFPQAFDFPFQKKWHYLYRIARKMVR
;
A
#
# COMPACT_ATOMS: atom_id res chain seq x y z
N MET A 1 31.48 10.35 18.25
CA MET A 1 31.16 9.09 18.95
C MET A 1 30.40 8.23 17.94
N THR A 2 30.97 7.13 17.47
CA THR A 2 30.31 6.18 16.62
C THR A 2 29.28 5.42 17.47
N SER A 3 27.99 5.71 17.29
CA SER A 3 26.93 4.96 17.93
C SER A 3 27.08 3.48 17.54
N ARG A 4 27.32 2.62 18.53
CA ARG A 4 27.32 1.19 18.33
C ARG A 4 25.86 0.71 18.27
N TYR A 5 25.55 -0.20 17.37
CA TYR A 5 24.21 -0.75 17.22
C TYR A 5 24.24 -2.25 16.99
N THR A 6 23.18 -2.93 17.39
CA THR A 6 22.99 -4.37 17.25
C THR A 6 21.79 -4.66 16.35
N LEU A 7 21.96 -5.58 15.37
CA LEU A 7 20.86 -6.05 14.53
C LEU A 7 20.23 -7.32 15.15
N LYS A 8 18.94 -7.25 15.47
CA LYS A 8 18.20 -8.38 16.08
C LYS A 8 17.02 -8.83 15.21
N LEU A 9 16.64 -10.09 15.35
CA LEU A 9 15.40 -10.63 14.79
C LEU A 9 14.22 -10.15 15.64
N LEU A 10 13.15 -9.68 14.97
CA LEU A 10 11.91 -9.21 15.61
C LEU A 10 10.78 -10.27 15.59
N ALA A 11 11.09 -11.54 15.29
CA ALA A 11 10.08 -12.60 15.16
C ALA A 11 9.29 -12.87 16.45
N GLY A 12 9.89 -12.67 17.61
CA GLY A 12 9.24 -12.82 18.93
C GLY A 12 8.74 -11.50 19.53
N SER A 13 8.87 -10.38 18.83
CA SER A 13 8.43 -9.08 19.33
C SER A 13 6.91 -8.97 19.24
N ALA A 14 6.29 -8.28 20.21
CA ALA A 14 4.87 -7.95 20.13
C ALA A 14 4.60 -7.09 18.87
N PRO A 15 3.50 -7.35 18.14
CA PRO A 15 3.12 -6.55 16.97
C PRO A 15 3.10 -5.05 17.26
N SER A 16 2.57 -4.68 18.44
CA SER A 16 2.50 -3.29 18.90
C SER A 16 3.86 -2.61 18.98
N PHE A 17 4.93 -3.35 19.33
CA PHE A 17 6.27 -2.79 19.41
C PHE A 17 6.78 -2.31 18.04
N ILE A 18 6.61 -3.14 16.99
CA ILE A 18 7.01 -2.80 15.62
C ILE A 18 6.13 -1.66 15.09
N ASN A 19 4.81 -1.79 15.27
CA ASN A 19 3.86 -0.82 14.75
C ASN A 19 4.01 0.56 15.43
N SER A 20 4.38 0.61 16.72
CA SER A 20 4.66 1.88 17.41
C SER A 20 5.88 2.63 16.86
N PHE A 21 6.81 1.92 16.22
CA PHE A 21 7.95 2.54 15.53
C PHE A 21 7.60 2.98 14.10
N VAL A 22 6.76 2.21 13.41
CA VAL A 22 6.42 2.44 11.99
C VAL A 22 5.28 3.46 11.82
N SER A 23 4.22 3.37 12.64
CA SER A 23 3.00 4.17 12.47
C SER A 23 3.16 5.68 12.67
N PRO A 24 4.11 6.21 13.48
CA PRO A 24 4.30 7.65 13.62
C PRO A 24 5.02 8.31 12.42
N GLN A 25 5.52 7.53 11.48
CA GLN A 25 6.17 8.09 10.30
C GLN A 25 5.17 8.86 9.43
N LYS A 26 5.59 10.00 8.90
CA LYS A 26 4.76 10.78 7.97
C LYS A 26 4.43 9.92 6.74
N HIS A 27 3.16 9.83 6.41
CA HIS A 27 2.66 8.93 5.37
C HIS A 27 3.06 7.46 5.64
N ALA A 28 2.91 7.05 6.89
CA ALA A 28 3.27 5.71 7.34
C ALA A 28 2.71 4.63 6.40
N SER A 29 3.56 3.70 6.03
CA SER A 29 3.16 2.63 5.14
C SER A 29 2.86 1.34 5.91
N PHE A 30 1.63 0.86 5.81
CA PHE A 30 1.23 -0.45 6.33
C PHE A 30 2.05 -1.60 5.75
N LEU A 31 2.77 -1.41 4.64
CA LEU A 31 3.66 -2.40 4.02
C LEU A 31 4.88 -2.76 4.89
N GLN A 32 5.15 -1.98 5.95
CA GLN A 32 6.17 -2.26 6.95
C GLN A 32 5.58 -2.66 8.31
N SER A 33 4.25 -2.80 8.43
CA SER A 33 3.61 -3.27 9.65
C SER A 33 3.88 -4.75 9.90
N PHE A 34 3.69 -5.17 11.15
CA PHE A 34 3.80 -6.59 11.52
C PHE A 34 2.76 -7.43 10.76
N GLU A 35 1.53 -6.96 10.68
CA GLU A 35 0.38 -7.64 10.08
C GLU A 35 0.49 -7.75 8.55
N TRP A 36 1.18 -6.80 7.89
CA TRP A 36 1.49 -6.99 6.48
C TRP A 36 2.40 -8.19 6.25
N GLY A 37 3.33 -8.43 7.16
CA GLY A 37 4.14 -9.65 7.15
C GLY A 37 3.29 -10.91 7.34
N GLU A 38 2.37 -10.93 8.30
CA GLU A 38 1.41 -12.05 8.49
C GLU A 38 0.58 -12.30 7.22
N PHE A 39 0.12 -11.23 6.57
CA PHE A 39 -0.58 -11.35 5.29
C PHE A 39 0.28 -11.98 4.20
N GLN A 40 1.56 -11.60 4.10
CA GLN A 40 2.48 -12.22 3.13
C GLN A 40 2.74 -13.71 3.45
N GLU A 41 2.84 -14.05 4.73
CA GLU A 41 2.95 -15.45 5.20
C GLU A 41 1.70 -16.26 4.86
N ALA A 42 0.51 -15.69 5.06
CA ALA A 42 -0.77 -16.29 4.65
C ALA A 42 -0.89 -16.51 3.12
N LEU A 43 -0.15 -15.74 2.32
CA LEU A 43 0.01 -15.94 0.88
C LEU A 43 1.11 -16.95 0.50
N GLY A 44 1.71 -17.65 1.48
CA GLY A 44 2.77 -18.66 1.28
C GLY A 44 4.17 -18.07 1.02
N ARG A 45 4.40 -16.80 1.38
CA ARG A 45 5.72 -16.18 1.28
C ARG A 45 6.49 -16.29 2.59
N GLU A 46 7.79 -16.45 2.49
CA GLU A 46 8.69 -16.35 3.63
C GLU A 46 8.95 -14.89 3.96
N VAL A 47 8.88 -14.54 5.23
CA VAL A 47 9.02 -13.19 5.74
C VAL A 47 10.04 -13.13 6.86
N ILE A 48 10.87 -12.10 6.87
CA ILE A 48 11.84 -11.84 7.96
C ILE A 48 11.63 -10.41 8.44
N ARG A 49 11.55 -10.24 9.76
CA ARG A 49 11.46 -8.94 10.43
C ARG A 49 12.74 -8.69 11.22
N LYS A 50 13.43 -7.59 10.96
CA LYS A 50 14.67 -7.21 11.61
C LYS A 50 14.59 -5.81 12.21
N GLY A 51 15.21 -5.62 13.35
CA GLY A 51 15.38 -4.32 14.01
C GLY A 51 16.84 -4.01 14.27
N VAL A 52 17.23 -2.75 14.14
CA VAL A 52 18.51 -2.20 14.59
C VAL A 52 18.26 -1.47 15.89
N PHE A 53 19.00 -1.85 16.93
CA PHE A 53 18.87 -1.32 18.28
C PHE A 53 20.14 -0.56 18.68
N GLU A 54 19.99 0.41 19.58
CA GLU A 54 21.14 1.03 20.24
C GLU A 54 21.86 0.01 21.13
N GLU A 55 23.20 -0.04 21.07
CA GLU A 55 23.97 -1.06 21.80
C GLU A 55 23.94 -0.82 23.33
N ALA A 56 23.90 0.45 23.74
CA ALA A 56 23.87 0.83 25.16
C ALA A 56 22.53 0.52 25.84
N GLU A 57 21.43 0.68 25.09
CA GLU A 57 20.07 0.38 25.53
C GLU A 57 19.39 -0.49 24.49
N GLU A 58 19.55 -1.80 24.60
CA GLU A 58 19.00 -2.80 23.67
C GLU A 58 17.47 -2.76 23.47
N LYS A 59 16.78 -1.82 24.13
CA LYS A 59 15.33 -1.58 24.03
C LYS A 59 14.97 -0.46 23.05
N ILE A 60 15.93 0.40 22.67
CA ILE A 60 15.67 1.52 21.75
C ILE A 60 15.82 1.05 20.32
N LEU A 61 14.70 0.96 19.60
CA LEU A 61 14.67 0.62 18.19
C LEU A 61 15.03 1.83 17.34
N LEU A 62 16.10 1.73 16.57
CA LEU A 62 16.62 2.80 15.68
C LEU A 62 16.23 2.56 14.21
N GLY A 63 15.88 1.35 13.86
CA GLY A 63 15.45 0.98 12.52
C GLY A 63 14.71 -0.35 12.48
N SER A 64 13.74 -0.46 11.56
CA SER A 64 12.95 -1.68 11.33
C SER A 64 12.85 -1.99 9.85
N ALA A 65 12.92 -3.26 9.49
CA ALA A 65 12.74 -3.75 8.13
C ALA A 65 11.95 -5.06 8.09
N LEU A 66 10.93 -5.06 7.21
CA LEU A 66 10.22 -6.25 6.78
C LEU A 66 10.78 -6.70 5.43
N PHE A 67 11.32 -7.91 5.35
CA PHE A 67 11.79 -8.54 4.13
C PHE A 67 10.85 -9.65 3.69
N ILE A 68 10.47 -9.64 2.42
CA ILE A 68 9.59 -10.62 1.80
C ILE A 68 10.39 -11.37 0.74
N LYS A 69 10.42 -12.70 0.83
CA LYS A 69 11.10 -13.55 -0.14
C LYS A 69 10.28 -13.69 -1.42
N HIS A 70 10.84 -13.25 -2.53
CA HIS A 70 10.27 -13.43 -3.85
C HIS A 70 11.00 -14.56 -4.59
N ARG A 71 10.30 -15.68 -4.76
CA ARG A 71 10.83 -16.85 -5.49
C ARG A 71 10.92 -16.56 -6.98
N LEU A 72 11.95 -17.11 -7.60
CA LEU A 72 12.25 -17.04 -9.03
C LEU A 72 12.43 -18.47 -9.58
N PRO A 73 12.41 -18.65 -10.92
CA PRO A 73 12.79 -19.94 -11.53
C PRO A 73 14.15 -20.46 -11.05
N LEU A 74 14.39 -21.76 -11.23
CA LEU A 74 15.63 -22.43 -10.88
C LEU A 74 15.99 -22.36 -9.38
N GLY A 75 14.98 -22.30 -8.49
CA GLY A 75 15.18 -22.23 -7.04
C GLY A 75 15.82 -20.93 -6.55
N LYS A 76 15.97 -19.93 -7.43
CA LYS A 76 16.50 -18.62 -7.06
C LYS A 76 15.44 -17.77 -6.35
N TYR A 77 15.88 -16.73 -5.65
CA TYR A 77 15.00 -15.75 -4.99
C TYR A 77 15.73 -14.46 -4.74
N TYR A 78 14.97 -13.42 -4.42
CA TYR A 78 15.47 -12.15 -3.90
C TYR A 78 14.66 -11.71 -2.70
N TRP A 79 15.25 -10.87 -1.88
CA TRP A 79 14.57 -10.22 -0.77
C TRP A 79 14.01 -8.87 -1.21
N TYR A 80 12.81 -8.56 -0.75
CA TYR A 80 12.10 -7.33 -1.07
C TYR A 80 11.66 -6.62 0.20
N CYS A 81 12.01 -5.34 0.32
CA CYS A 81 11.65 -4.45 1.42
C CYS A 81 10.73 -3.34 0.88
N PRO A 82 9.39 -3.51 0.93
CA PRO A 82 8.45 -2.51 0.42
C PRO A 82 8.36 -1.31 1.35
N ARG A 83 8.47 -0.09 0.84
CA ARG A 83 8.36 1.16 1.62
C ARG A 83 9.23 1.17 2.88
N GLY A 84 10.38 0.55 2.83
CA GLY A 84 11.33 0.42 3.93
C GLY A 84 12.77 0.32 3.44
N PRO A 85 13.71 0.11 4.37
CA PRO A 85 13.51 0.05 5.83
C PRO A 85 13.08 1.41 6.43
N ILE A 86 12.43 1.38 7.60
CA ILE A 86 12.14 2.58 8.39
C ILE A 86 13.32 2.82 9.30
N LEU A 87 13.93 4.01 9.21
CA LEU A 87 15.22 4.34 9.85
C LEU A 87 15.16 5.69 10.52
N THR A 88 15.79 5.83 11.69
CA THR A 88 16.05 7.14 12.33
C THR A 88 17.21 7.88 11.67
N ALA A 89 18.13 7.17 11.02
CA ALA A 89 19.24 7.73 10.24
C ALA A 89 19.59 6.84 9.04
N ALA A 90 19.90 7.42 7.89
CA ALA A 90 20.19 6.69 6.65
C ALA A 90 21.38 5.71 6.78
N SER A 91 22.36 6.00 7.63
CA SER A 91 23.52 5.13 7.91
C SER A 91 23.14 3.77 8.46
N LEU A 92 21.94 3.63 9.07
CA LEU A 92 21.43 2.40 9.64
C LEU A 92 20.89 1.43 8.57
N CYS A 93 20.93 1.78 7.29
CA CYS A 93 20.55 0.88 6.20
C CYS A 93 21.55 -0.26 6.00
N GLN A 94 22.86 0.00 6.23
CA GLN A 94 23.93 -0.97 5.96
C GLN A 94 23.80 -2.29 6.70
N PRO A 95 23.42 -2.35 8.00
CA PRO A 95 23.16 -3.60 8.71
C PRO A 95 22.13 -4.49 8.04
N PHE A 96 21.06 -3.91 7.53
CA PHE A 96 20.01 -4.64 6.82
C PHE A 96 20.49 -5.22 5.49
N ILE A 97 21.32 -4.48 4.74
CA ILE A 97 21.93 -4.93 3.49
C ILE A 97 22.87 -6.10 3.75
N ASN A 98 23.73 -5.99 4.77
CA ASN A 98 24.67 -7.03 5.16
C ASN A 98 23.93 -8.33 5.53
N TYR A 99 22.90 -8.20 6.38
CA TYR A 99 22.06 -9.33 6.74
C TYR A 99 21.41 -10.01 5.53
N ALA A 100 20.82 -9.23 4.62
CA ALA A 100 20.19 -9.77 3.42
C ALA A 100 21.20 -10.49 2.50
N ALA A 101 22.45 -10.04 2.47
CA ALA A 101 23.53 -10.70 1.73
C ALA A 101 23.85 -12.09 2.29
N GLU A 102 23.86 -12.24 3.61
CA GLU A 102 24.09 -13.52 4.31
C GLU A 102 22.98 -14.54 4.02
N GLN A 103 21.77 -14.07 3.70
CA GLN A 103 20.64 -14.94 3.36
C GLN A 103 20.70 -15.58 1.97
N LYS A 104 21.80 -15.42 1.22
CA LYS A 104 22.07 -16.09 -0.07
C LYS A 104 21.06 -15.80 -1.21
N GLY A 105 20.22 -14.77 -1.09
CA GLY A 105 19.40 -14.26 -2.20
C GLY A 105 20.26 -13.72 -3.35
N ILE A 106 19.70 -13.54 -4.53
CA ILE A 106 20.45 -12.98 -5.66
C ILE A 106 20.66 -11.47 -5.50
N PHE A 107 19.73 -10.77 -4.85
CA PHE A 107 19.83 -9.35 -4.48
C PHE A 107 18.82 -9.02 -3.36
N LEU A 108 18.98 -7.84 -2.77
CA LEU A 108 17.95 -7.15 -1.97
C LEU A 108 17.38 -6.01 -2.79
N ARG A 109 16.05 -5.93 -2.89
CA ARG A 109 15.34 -4.75 -3.40
C ARG A 109 14.77 -3.94 -2.25
N ILE A 110 15.09 -2.66 -2.24
CA ILE A 110 14.55 -1.68 -1.28
C ILE A 110 13.71 -0.66 -2.04
N GLU A 111 12.52 -0.39 -1.55
CA GLU A 111 11.69 0.76 -1.95
C GLU A 111 11.52 1.66 -0.74
N PRO A 112 12.33 2.72 -0.58
CA PRO A 112 12.30 3.55 0.61
C PRO A 112 10.99 4.35 0.72
N LEU A 113 10.56 4.64 1.95
CA LEU A 113 9.44 5.53 2.22
C LEU A 113 9.86 7.00 2.11
N GLY A 114 11.02 7.34 2.64
CA GLY A 114 11.62 8.68 2.62
C GLY A 114 12.91 8.72 1.82
N ALA A 115 13.46 9.94 1.62
CA ALA A 115 14.71 10.13 0.91
C ALA A 115 15.84 9.31 1.57
N MET A 116 16.53 8.53 0.77
CA MET A 116 17.76 7.85 1.16
C MET A 116 18.91 8.47 0.35
N ASN A 117 19.98 8.84 1.06
CA ASN A 117 21.22 9.21 0.40
C ASN A 117 21.76 8.01 -0.40
N GLU A 118 22.65 8.28 -1.35
CA GLU A 118 23.30 7.20 -2.11
C GLU A 118 23.97 6.20 -1.16
N VAL A 119 23.50 4.95 -1.24
CA VAL A 119 24.08 3.82 -0.51
C VAL A 119 25.03 3.09 -1.42
N LYS A 120 26.27 2.90 -0.95
CA LYS A 120 27.31 2.23 -1.76
C LYS A 120 26.85 0.87 -2.29
N GLY A 121 26.99 0.67 -3.60
CA GLY A 121 26.60 -0.58 -4.26
C GLY A 121 25.14 -0.67 -4.68
N ALA A 122 24.33 0.36 -4.44
CA ALA A 122 22.95 0.45 -4.89
C ALA A 122 22.88 0.64 -6.41
N LEU A 123 21.96 -0.06 -7.04
CA LEU A 123 21.62 0.12 -8.47
C LEU A 123 20.14 0.56 -8.56
N HIS A 124 19.90 1.68 -9.19
CA HIS A 124 18.53 2.15 -9.45
C HIS A 124 17.74 1.12 -10.25
N THR A 125 16.49 0.91 -9.84
CA THR A 125 15.59 -0.05 -10.48
C THR A 125 14.16 0.48 -10.49
N ALA A 126 13.30 -0.16 -11.28
CA ALA A 126 11.87 0.17 -11.27
C ALA A 126 11.19 -0.40 -10.02
N SER A 127 10.33 0.39 -9.41
CA SER A 127 9.53 0.03 -8.25
C SER A 127 8.54 -1.09 -8.57
N ILE A 128 8.20 -1.88 -7.56
CA ILE A 128 7.12 -2.87 -7.55
C ILE A 128 5.83 -2.18 -7.10
N GLN A 129 5.91 -1.37 -6.04
CA GLN A 129 4.81 -0.53 -5.61
C GLN A 129 4.67 0.69 -6.53
N PRO A 130 3.50 1.31 -6.62
CA PRO A 130 3.33 2.53 -7.40
C PRO A 130 4.36 3.60 -7.01
N SER A 131 5.09 4.13 -7.99
CA SER A 131 6.09 5.18 -7.76
C SER A 131 5.47 6.54 -7.42
N CYS A 132 4.22 6.75 -7.79
CA CYS A 132 3.50 8.00 -7.57
C CYS A 132 2.07 7.75 -7.08
N THR A 133 1.59 8.61 -6.20
CA THR A 133 0.21 8.64 -5.69
C THR A 133 -0.33 10.06 -5.62
N ILE A 134 -1.59 10.22 -5.18
CA ILE A 134 -2.17 11.49 -4.76
C ILE A 134 -2.50 11.40 -3.29
N ILE A 135 -2.00 12.36 -2.52
CA ILE A 135 -2.28 12.48 -1.09
C ILE A 135 -3.15 13.74 -0.87
N LEU A 136 -4.27 13.53 -0.19
CA LEU A 136 -5.20 14.57 0.21
C LEU A 136 -5.05 14.82 1.71
N ASP A 137 -4.78 16.06 2.12
CA ASP A 137 -4.87 16.49 3.52
C ASP A 137 -6.34 16.68 3.89
N ILE A 138 -6.84 15.82 4.79
CA ILE A 138 -8.25 15.75 5.19
C ILE A 138 -8.53 16.38 6.57
N LEU A 139 -7.57 17.08 7.17
CA LEU A 139 -7.81 17.87 8.39
C LEU A 139 -8.73 19.07 8.14
N ARG A 140 -8.78 19.57 6.91
CA ARG A 140 -9.62 20.70 6.49
C ARG A 140 -11.10 20.37 6.65
N SER A 141 -11.97 21.40 6.64
CA SER A 141 -13.41 21.19 6.63
C SER A 141 -13.87 20.40 5.39
N GLU A 142 -14.99 19.69 5.47
CA GLU A 142 -15.57 18.98 4.31
C GLU A 142 -15.85 19.93 3.15
N ASN A 143 -16.31 21.15 3.45
CA ASN A 143 -16.55 22.18 2.44
C ASN A 143 -15.25 22.61 1.73
N ASP A 144 -14.14 22.75 2.46
CA ASP A 144 -12.85 23.08 1.86
C ASP A 144 -12.33 21.93 0.98
N ILE A 145 -12.52 20.69 1.43
CA ILE A 145 -12.14 19.50 0.64
C ILE A 145 -12.97 19.44 -0.63
N LEU A 146 -14.29 19.57 -0.53
CA LEU A 146 -15.19 19.64 -1.71
C LEU A 146 -14.84 20.79 -2.63
N GLY A 147 -14.56 21.98 -2.08
CA GLY A 147 -14.19 23.17 -2.84
C GLY A 147 -12.96 22.97 -3.73
N LYS A 148 -12.02 22.14 -3.30
CA LYS A 148 -10.80 21.80 -4.07
C LYS A 148 -10.97 20.69 -5.09
N MET A 149 -12.08 19.95 -5.04
CA MET A 149 -12.37 18.94 -6.06
C MET A 149 -12.70 19.59 -7.40
N HIS A 150 -12.39 18.90 -8.48
CA HIS A 150 -12.84 19.28 -9.81
C HIS A 150 -14.39 19.34 -9.84
N GLU A 151 -14.97 20.32 -10.55
CA GLU A 151 -16.43 20.52 -10.60
C GLU A 151 -17.20 19.26 -10.99
N LYS A 152 -16.69 18.51 -12.00
CA LYS A 152 -17.27 17.26 -12.46
C LYS A 152 -17.28 16.18 -11.38
N THR A 153 -16.29 16.17 -10.47
CA THR A 153 -16.24 15.24 -9.34
C THR A 153 -17.35 15.55 -8.35
N ARG A 154 -17.50 16.83 -7.95
CA ARG A 154 -18.60 17.28 -7.09
C ARG A 154 -19.97 16.99 -7.69
N TYR A 155 -20.11 17.26 -9.00
CA TYR A 155 -21.35 16.94 -9.73
C TYR A 155 -21.66 15.45 -9.67
N ASN A 156 -20.68 14.58 -9.93
CA ASN A 156 -20.87 13.11 -9.93
C ASN A 156 -21.20 12.56 -8.54
N ILE A 157 -20.63 13.11 -7.46
CA ILE A 157 -20.99 12.75 -6.09
C ILE A 157 -22.48 13.01 -5.85
N ARG A 158 -22.94 14.26 -6.13
CA ARG A 158 -24.35 14.66 -5.96
C ARG A 158 -25.29 13.86 -6.88
N LEU A 159 -24.84 13.54 -8.08
CA LEU A 159 -25.61 12.74 -9.03
C LEU A 159 -25.84 11.31 -8.50
N ALA A 160 -24.82 10.70 -7.91
CA ALA A 160 -24.95 9.37 -7.30
C ALA A 160 -25.97 9.39 -6.14
N GLU A 161 -25.89 10.39 -5.26
CA GLU A 161 -26.86 10.61 -4.17
C GLU A 161 -28.29 10.78 -4.71
N LYS A 162 -28.47 11.68 -5.69
CA LYS A 162 -29.76 11.95 -6.33
C LYS A 162 -30.36 10.71 -7.00
N ARG A 163 -29.53 9.82 -7.52
CA ARG A 163 -29.94 8.53 -8.12
C ARG A 163 -30.22 7.44 -7.10
N GLY A 164 -30.17 7.75 -5.80
CA GLY A 164 -30.52 6.82 -4.73
C GLY A 164 -29.44 5.80 -4.41
N VAL A 165 -28.20 6.04 -4.80
CA VAL A 165 -27.08 5.19 -4.38
C VAL A 165 -26.89 5.32 -2.87
N LYS A 166 -26.86 4.19 -2.18
CA LYS A 166 -26.62 4.09 -0.72
C LYS A 166 -25.26 3.48 -0.46
N VAL A 167 -24.54 3.99 0.53
CA VAL A 167 -23.23 3.49 0.92
C VAL A 167 -23.30 2.81 2.28
N LYS A 168 -22.73 1.63 2.37
CA LYS A 168 -22.62 0.83 3.60
C LYS A 168 -21.16 0.56 3.90
N TRP A 169 -20.78 0.70 5.16
CA TRP A 169 -19.49 0.29 5.70
C TRP A 169 -19.61 -1.07 6.37
N SER A 170 -18.62 -1.93 6.16
CA SER A 170 -18.50 -3.21 6.83
C SER A 170 -17.09 -3.36 7.42
N GLU A 171 -17.02 -3.45 8.74
CA GLU A 171 -15.78 -3.69 9.50
C GLU A 171 -15.48 -5.18 9.62
N LYS A 172 -16.53 -6.01 9.55
CA LYS A 172 -16.48 -7.47 9.57
C LYS A 172 -17.36 -8.01 8.44
N PRO A 173 -16.93 -7.89 7.15
CA PRO A 173 -17.78 -8.29 6.03
C PRO A 173 -18.04 -9.79 6.02
N GLY A 174 -19.31 -10.15 5.79
CA GLY A 174 -19.73 -11.53 5.61
C GLY A 174 -19.28 -12.11 4.28
N ARG A 175 -19.36 -13.43 4.14
CA ARG A 175 -18.94 -14.16 2.91
C ARG A 175 -19.61 -13.62 1.65
N GLY A 176 -20.89 -13.26 1.72
CA GLY A 176 -21.63 -12.66 0.60
C GLY A 176 -21.03 -11.34 0.15
N GLU A 177 -20.80 -10.41 1.08
CA GLU A 177 -20.20 -9.10 0.82
C GLU A 177 -18.80 -9.23 0.20
N VAL A 178 -17.99 -10.21 0.68
CA VAL A 178 -16.66 -10.49 0.13
C VAL A 178 -16.74 -10.99 -1.32
N ASN A 179 -17.67 -11.90 -1.63
CA ASN A 179 -17.87 -12.40 -2.97
C ASN A 179 -18.35 -11.31 -3.94
N ASP A 180 -19.27 -10.45 -3.49
CA ASP A 180 -19.74 -9.29 -4.25
C ASP A 180 -18.59 -8.34 -4.59
N PHE A 181 -17.76 -8.02 -3.61
CA PHE A 181 -16.58 -7.18 -3.82
C PHE A 181 -15.60 -7.79 -4.83
N ILE A 182 -15.30 -9.10 -4.72
CA ILE A 182 -14.42 -9.81 -5.65
C ILE A 182 -14.99 -9.76 -7.07
N SER A 183 -16.31 -9.96 -7.23
CA SER A 183 -16.98 -9.88 -8.53
C SER A 183 -16.85 -8.49 -9.16
N LEU A 184 -17.04 -7.41 -8.38
CA LEU A 184 -16.86 -6.03 -8.84
C LEU A 184 -15.41 -5.73 -9.26
N ILE A 185 -14.42 -6.28 -8.54
CA ILE A 185 -13.01 -6.17 -8.91
C ILE A 185 -12.74 -6.88 -10.24
N GLN A 186 -13.24 -8.11 -10.41
CA GLN A 186 -13.05 -8.88 -11.65
C GLN A 186 -13.68 -8.19 -12.85
N GLU A 187 -14.90 -7.66 -12.69
CA GLU A 187 -15.59 -6.89 -13.72
C GLU A 187 -14.80 -5.64 -14.13
N THR A 188 -14.24 -4.92 -13.14
CA THR A 188 -13.39 -3.75 -13.37
C THR A 188 -12.09 -4.12 -14.07
N ALA A 189 -11.43 -5.19 -13.64
CA ALA A 189 -10.19 -5.68 -14.22
C ALA A 189 -10.39 -6.07 -15.70
N LYS A 190 -11.48 -6.80 -16.00
CA LYS A 190 -11.86 -7.15 -17.38
C LYS A 190 -12.09 -5.91 -18.25
N ARG A 191 -12.82 -4.91 -17.74
CA ARG A 191 -13.13 -3.66 -18.45
C ARG A 191 -11.89 -2.86 -18.84
N HIS A 192 -10.88 -2.83 -17.96
CA HIS A 192 -9.65 -2.05 -18.15
C HIS A 192 -8.47 -2.87 -18.65
N SER A 193 -8.65 -4.15 -18.96
CA SER A 193 -7.58 -5.07 -19.37
C SER A 193 -6.41 -5.11 -18.39
N ILE A 194 -6.69 -4.97 -17.08
CA ILE A 194 -5.70 -5.06 -16.02
C ILE A 194 -5.77 -6.42 -15.32
N LYS A 195 -4.64 -6.88 -14.80
CA LYS A 195 -4.57 -8.13 -14.05
C LYS A 195 -4.99 -7.89 -12.60
N ALA A 196 -6.14 -8.41 -12.19
CA ALA A 196 -6.53 -8.48 -10.78
C ALA A 196 -5.73 -9.56 -10.03
N HIS A 197 -5.61 -9.42 -8.72
CA HIS A 197 -5.16 -10.51 -7.87
C HIS A 197 -6.18 -11.67 -7.88
N PRO A 198 -5.77 -12.90 -7.59
CA PRO A 198 -6.70 -14.01 -7.47
C PRO A 198 -7.65 -13.80 -6.27
N ALA A 199 -8.84 -14.41 -6.31
CA ALA A 199 -9.88 -14.23 -5.29
C ALA A 199 -9.38 -14.47 -3.85
N PHE A 200 -8.54 -15.50 -3.66
CA PHE A 200 -7.98 -15.83 -2.34
C PHE A 200 -7.15 -14.69 -1.74
N TYR A 201 -6.50 -13.86 -2.56
CA TYR A 201 -5.73 -12.71 -2.10
C TYR A 201 -6.63 -11.71 -1.37
N TYR A 202 -7.78 -11.35 -1.99
CA TYR A 202 -8.74 -10.42 -1.37
C TYR A 202 -9.40 -11.03 -0.14
N SER A 203 -9.80 -12.30 -0.20
CA SER A 203 -10.39 -12.99 0.95
C SER A 203 -9.42 -13.09 2.13
N ALA A 204 -8.14 -13.39 1.90
CA ALA A 204 -7.12 -13.43 2.94
C ALA A 204 -6.87 -12.03 3.53
N MET A 205 -6.79 -10.99 2.68
CA MET A 205 -6.62 -9.61 3.10
C MET A 205 -7.79 -9.12 3.97
N ILE A 206 -9.03 -9.32 3.51
CA ILE A 206 -10.23 -8.95 4.25
C ILE A 206 -10.29 -9.69 5.58
N ARG A 207 -10.07 -10.99 5.59
CA ARG A 207 -10.08 -11.80 6.80
C ARG A 207 -9.06 -11.33 7.83
N LEU A 208 -7.88 -10.90 7.40
CA LEU A 208 -6.81 -10.50 8.29
C LEU A 208 -6.95 -9.06 8.78
N PHE A 209 -7.41 -8.14 7.93
CA PHE A 209 -7.43 -6.71 8.27
C PHE A 209 -8.81 -6.16 8.62
N CYS A 210 -9.91 -6.77 8.16
CA CYS A 210 -11.28 -6.39 8.55
C CYS A 210 -11.67 -7.11 9.84
N MET A 211 -10.97 -6.79 10.94
CA MET A 211 -11.23 -7.29 12.27
C MET A 211 -10.83 -6.23 13.31
N GLU A 212 -11.42 -6.30 14.47
CA GLU A 212 -10.99 -5.43 15.57
C GLU A 212 -9.54 -5.69 15.93
N ARG A 213 -8.77 -4.63 16.02
CA ARG A 213 -7.38 -4.66 16.46
C ARG A 213 -7.12 -3.53 17.42
N GLU A 214 -6.27 -3.81 18.39
CA GLU A 214 -5.88 -2.84 19.41
C GLU A 214 -4.61 -2.07 18.98
N GLY A 215 -4.46 -0.88 19.53
CA GLY A 215 -3.25 -0.06 19.39
C GLY A 215 -3.00 0.44 17.95
N ASN A 216 -1.74 0.40 17.55
CA ASN A 216 -1.28 0.96 16.26
C ASN A 216 -1.28 -0.07 15.12
N ALA A 217 -2.09 -1.12 15.21
CA ALA A 217 -2.19 -2.12 14.14
C ALA A 217 -2.93 -1.56 12.92
N PRO A 218 -2.52 -1.90 11.68
CA PRO A 218 -3.32 -1.56 10.52
C PRO A 218 -4.63 -2.34 10.53
N TYR A 219 -5.70 -1.67 10.14
CA TYR A 219 -7.02 -2.28 9.95
C TYR A 219 -7.65 -1.80 8.66
N MET A 220 -8.64 -2.51 8.18
CA MET A 220 -9.30 -2.24 6.91
C MET A 220 -10.81 -2.22 7.07
N ASN A 221 -11.46 -1.31 6.37
CA ASN A 221 -12.90 -1.38 6.20
C ASN A 221 -13.25 -1.60 4.72
N MET A 222 -14.32 -2.36 4.51
CA MET A 222 -14.95 -2.48 3.21
C MET A 222 -16.10 -1.49 3.10
N CYS A 223 -16.12 -0.72 2.01
CA CYS A 223 -17.15 0.25 1.71
C CYS A 223 -17.85 -0.16 0.42
N THR A 224 -19.16 -0.38 0.47
CA THR A 224 -19.94 -0.85 -0.68
C THR A 224 -21.09 0.10 -1.00
N ALA A 225 -21.22 0.47 -2.26
CA ALA A 225 -22.34 1.24 -2.78
C ALA A 225 -23.41 0.31 -3.36
N TYR A 226 -24.65 0.56 -2.97
CA TYR A 226 -25.83 -0.20 -3.37
C TYR A 226 -26.82 0.66 -4.14
N TYR A 227 -27.46 0.05 -5.12
CA TYR A 227 -28.65 0.57 -5.77
C TYR A 227 -29.70 -0.56 -5.83
N ASN A 228 -30.92 -0.30 -5.31
CA ASN A 228 -31.99 -1.32 -5.18
C ASN A 228 -31.48 -2.62 -4.52
N ASN A 229 -30.74 -2.51 -3.43
CA ASN A 229 -30.09 -3.61 -2.69
C ASN A 229 -29.04 -4.41 -3.47
N GLN A 230 -28.70 -4.00 -4.70
CA GLN A 230 -27.66 -4.62 -5.50
C GLN A 230 -26.33 -3.87 -5.29
N PRO A 231 -25.20 -4.56 -4.97
CA PRO A 231 -23.88 -3.94 -4.88
C PRO A 231 -23.43 -3.51 -6.29
N ILE A 232 -23.09 -2.22 -6.45
CA ILE A 232 -22.70 -1.64 -7.74
C ILE A 232 -21.30 -1.06 -7.79
N ALA A 233 -20.68 -0.83 -6.61
CA ALA A 233 -19.27 -0.50 -6.48
C ALA A 233 -18.78 -0.85 -5.08
N GLY A 234 -17.49 -1.10 -4.92
CA GLY A 234 -16.88 -1.41 -3.62
C GLY A 234 -15.43 -0.95 -3.52
N ASN A 235 -15.02 -0.53 -2.32
CA ASN A 235 -13.66 -0.12 -1.98
C ASN A 235 -13.16 -0.89 -0.76
N LEU A 236 -11.86 -1.20 -0.72
CA LEU A 236 -11.11 -1.55 0.48
C LEU A 236 -10.22 -0.37 0.87
N VAL A 237 -10.43 0.15 2.07
CA VAL A 237 -9.65 1.26 2.63
C VAL A 237 -8.86 0.75 3.82
N MET A 238 -7.53 0.87 3.73
CA MET A 238 -6.59 0.50 4.79
C MET A 238 -6.28 1.72 5.64
N PHE A 239 -6.35 1.57 6.95
CA PHE A 239 -6.06 2.61 7.94
C PHE A 239 -4.79 2.25 8.70
N PHE A 240 -3.80 3.13 8.69
CA PHE A 240 -2.54 2.92 9.42
C PHE A 240 -1.83 4.25 9.69
N GLY A 241 -1.43 4.46 10.95
CA GLY A 241 -0.80 5.70 11.36
C GLY A 241 -1.67 6.91 11.05
N ASP A 242 -1.12 7.91 10.41
CA ASP A 242 -1.79 9.15 10.03
C ASP A 242 -2.58 9.07 8.70
N THR A 243 -2.55 7.91 8.04
CA THR A 243 -3.00 7.77 6.64
C THR A 243 -4.07 6.69 6.45
N ALA A 244 -5.14 7.06 5.75
CA ALA A 244 -6.11 6.12 5.19
C ALA A 244 -5.81 5.92 3.69
N THR A 245 -5.64 4.68 3.25
CA THR A 245 -5.24 4.34 1.88
C THR A 245 -6.36 3.63 1.13
N TYR A 246 -6.79 4.18 0.01
CA TYR A 246 -7.66 3.50 -0.96
C TYR A 246 -6.87 2.43 -1.72
N LEU A 247 -6.91 1.20 -1.21
CA LEU A 247 -6.02 0.14 -1.69
C LEU A 247 -6.58 -0.60 -2.90
N HIS A 248 -7.85 -0.98 -2.86
CA HIS A 248 -8.54 -1.68 -3.94
C HIS A 248 -9.94 -1.12 -4.15
N GLY A 249 -10.43 -1.16 -5.40
CA GLY A 249 -11.80 -0.81 -5.70
C GLY A 249 -12.27 -1.36 -7.04
N GLY A 250 -13.57 -1.68 -7.07
CA GLY A 250 -14.25 -2.18 -8.27
C GLY A 250 -15.64 -1.59 -8.44
N SER A 251 -16.16 -1.64 -9.66
CA SER A 251 -17.49 -1.14 -9.97
C SER A 251 -18.12 -1.90 -11.13
N SER A 252 -19.44 -2.02 -11.08
CA SER A 252 -20.26 -2.67 -12.12
C SER A 252 -20.23 -1.88 -13.43
N ASN A 253 -20.21 -2.59 -14.54
CA ASN A 253 -20.35 -2.04 -15.88
C ASN A 253 -21.78 -1.56 -16.17
N ALA A 254 -22.76 -2.35 -15.75
CA ALA A 254 -24.17 -2.08 -15.97
C ALA A 254 -24.61 -0.76 -15.30
N HIS A 255 -23.97 -0.42 -14.16
CA HIS A 255 -24.36 0.72 -13.32
C HIS A 255 -23.33 1.87 -13.31
N LYS A 256 -22.40 1.91 -14.28
CA LYS A 256 -21.36 2.95 -14.33
C LYS A 256 -21.91 4.38 -14.41
N ASN A 257 -23.07 4.56 -15.02
CA ASN A 257 -23.78 5.84 -15.13
C ASN A 257 -24.28 6.38 -13.79
N PHE A 258 -24.41 5.54 -12.75
CA PHE A 258 -24.80 5.96 -11.39
C PHE A 258 -23.68 6.71 -10.66
N MET A 259 -22.47 6.74 -11.18
CA MET A 259 -21.32 7.43 -10.61
C MET A 259 -20.97 6.99 -9.17
N ALA A 260 -21.34 5.76 -8.80
CA ALA A 260 -21.20 5.20 -7.46
C ALA A 260 -19.77 5.29 -6.91
N SER A 261 -18.75 5.09 -7.74
CA SER A 261 -17.34 5.19 -7.32
C SER A 261 -16.96 6.59 -6.82
N TYR A 262 -17.62 7.65 -7.31
CA TYR A 262 -17.36 9.02 -6.82
C TYR A 262 -17.92 9.21 -5.41
N LEU A 263 -19.14 8.73 -5.17
CA LEU A 263 -19.76 8.78 -3.84
C LEU A 263 -18.98 7.90 -2.85
N LEU A 264 -18.57 6.69 -3.25
CA LEU A 264 -17.74 5.81 -2.41
C LEU A 264 -16.43 6.47 -1.97
N GLN A 265 -15.72 7.16 -2.87
CA GLN A 265 -14.49 7.86 -2.49
C GLN A 265 -14.78 9.01 -1.53
N TRP A 266 -15.85 9.77 -1.76
CA TRP A 266 -16.23 10.84 -0.86
C TRP A 266 -16.59 10.33 0.54
N GLU A 267 -17.39 9.27 0.62
CA GLU A 267 -17.72 8.62 1.89
C GLU A 267 -16.45 8.06 2.58
N SER A 268 -15.51 7.50 1.81
CA SER A 268 -14.23 7.02 2.34
C SER A 268 -13.38 8.14 2.93
N ILE A 269 -13.35 9.31 2.27
CA ILE A 269 -12.65 10.50 2.78
C ILE A 269 -13.30 10.99 4.08
N LYS A 270 -14.63 11.10 4.12
CA LYS A 270 -15.36 11.50 5.34
C LYS A 270 -15.14 10.53 6.51
N ARG A 271 -15.19 9.22 6.23
CA ARG A 271 -14.94 8.20 7.25
C ARG A 271 -13.52 8.31 7.81
N ALA A 272 -12.49 8.42 6.93
CA ALA A 272 -11.11 8.58 7.35
C ALA A 272 -10.90 9.82 8.22
N LYS A 273 -11.53 10.95 7.86
CA LYS A 273 -11.52 12.18 8.64
C LYS A 273 -12.18 11.99 10.00
N ALA A 274 -13.36 11.38 10.05
CA ALA A 274 -14.10 11.13 11.29
C ALA A 274 -13.33 10.19 12.25
N MET A 275 -12.48 9.31 11.71
CA MET A 275 -11.61 8.43 12.48
C MET A 275 -10.27 9.08 12.89
N GLY A 276 -10.08 10.37 12.61
CA GLY A 276 -8.90 11.13 13.04
C GLY A 276 -7.66 11.03 12.14
N HIS A 277 -7.76 10.40 10.98
CA HIS A 277 -6.63 10.38 10.04
C HIS A 277 -6.43 11.75 9.40
N ARG A 278 -5.16 12.07 9.15
CA ARG A 278 -4.75 13.33 8.55
C ARG A 278 -4.73 13.28 7.03
N TYR A 279 -4.34 12.13 6.47
CA TYR A 279 -4.14 11.98 5.03
C TYR A 279 -5.04 10.90 4.46
N TYR A 280 -5.48 11.15 3.22
CA TYR A 280 -6.12 10.15 2.38
C TYR A 280 -5.25 9.91 1.15
N ASP A 281 -4.72 8.69 1.04
CA ASP A 281 -3.86 8.26 -0.06
C ASP A 281 -4.69 7.50 -1.09
N PHE A 282 -4.79 8.03 -2.29
CA PHE A 282 -5.52 7.39 -3.40
C PHE A 282 -4.79 6.18 -3.99
N TRP A 283 -3.58 5.86 -3.49
CA TRP A 283 -2.71 4.84 -4.05
C TRP A 283 -2.34 5.11 -5.51
N GLY A 284 -1.65 4.19 -6.17
CA GLY A 284 -1.02 4.35 -7.47
C GLY A 284 -1.74 5.18 -8.52
N ILE A 285 -1.00 6.10 -9.14
CA ILE A 285 -1.34 6.84 -10.34
C ILE A 285 -0.25 6.68 -11.39
N ALA A 286 -0.56 7.03 -12.65
CA ALA A 286 0.46 7.15 -13.69
C ALA A 286 1.38 8.34 -13.38
N GLU A 287 2.70 8.11 -13.38
CA GLU A 287 3.70 9.12 -13.02
C GLU A 287 3.63 10.33 -13.93
N ASP A 288 3.60 10.12 -15.25
CA ASP A 288 3.61 11.20 -16.25
C ASP A 288 2.23 11.73 -16.60
N GLY A 289 1.15 11.18 -16.03
CA GLY A 289 -0.23 11.54 -16.40
C GLY A 289 -0.55 11.33 -17.89
N GLY A 290 0.30 10.58 -18.60
CA GLY A 290 0.25 10.37 -20.06
C GLY A 290 -1.08 9.79 -20.50
N LYS A 291 -1.64 10.32 -21.61
CA LYS A 291 -2.93 9.89 -22.16
C LYS A 291 -2.92 8.40 -22.58
N ASP A 292 -1.75 7.90 -22.96
CA ASP A 292 -1.55 6.53 -23.45
C ASP A 292 -1.20 5.52 -22.34
N HIS A 293 -1.03 5.97 -21.10
CA HIS A 293 -0.75 5.08 -19.98
C HIS A 293 -2.00 4.25 -19.63
N PRO A 294 -1.88 2.92 -19.37
CA PRO A 294 -3.02 2.08 -18.98
C PRO A 294 -3.83 2.62 -17.78
N TRP A 295 -3.19 3.41 -16.92
CA TRP A 295 -3.81 4.04 -15.76
C TRP A 295 -4.31 5.47 -16.00
N ALA A 296 -4.29 5.99 -17.23
CA ALA A 296 -4.72 7.37 -17.52
C ALA A 296 -6.13 7.68 -17.00
N GLY A 297 -7.06 6.75 -17.20
CA GLY A 297 -8.45 6.89 -16.74
C GLY A 297 -8.57 6.94 -15.21
N VAL A 298 -7.91 6.03 -14.49
CA VAL A 298 -7.92 5.99 -13.03
C VAL A 298 -7.15 7.16 -12.43
N THR A 299 -6.07 7.59 -13.08
CA THR A 299 -5.30 8.77 -12.67
C THR A 299 -6.16 10.02 -12.74
N ARG A 300 -6.88 10.24 -13.85
CA ARG A 300 -7.82 11.36 -14.01
C ARG A 300 -8.94 11.33 -12.97
N PHE A 301 -9.50 10.13 -12.67
CA PHE A 301 -10.50 9.94 -11.64
C PHE A 301 -9.97 10.39 -10.27
N LYS A 302 -8.79 9.91 -9.86
CA LYS A 302 -8.17 10.23 -8.57
C LYS A 302 -7.80 11.72 -8.46
N LYS A 303 -7.21 12.31 -9.50
CA LYS A 303 -6.90 13.75 -9.57
C LYS A 303 -8.15 14.63 -9.38
N GLY A 304 -9.31 14.14 -9.79
CA GLY A 304 -10.58 14.84 -9.65
C GLY A 304 -10.97 15.17 -8.21
N PHE A 305 -10.50 14.41 -7.23
CA PHE A 305 -10.77 14.65 -5.80
C PHE A 305 -9.87 15.72 -5.17
N GLY A 306 -8.92 16.28 -5.93
CA GLY A 306 -7.93 17.20 -5.41
C GLY A 306 -6.76 16.45 -4.79
N GLY A 307 -6.03 17.11 -3.86
CA GLY A 307 -4.80 16.59 -3.30
C GLY A 307 -3.57 16.95 -4.13
N ALA A 308 -2.41 16.55 -3.64
CA ALA A 308 -1.14 16.78 -4.29
C ALA A 308 -0.53 15.44 -4.78
N PRO A 309 0.07 15.42 -5.98
CA PRO A 309 0.90 14.29 -6.39
C PRO A 309 2.05 14.11 -5.39
N TYR A 310 2.31 12.88 -5.02
CA TYR A 310 3.43 12.49 -4.16
C TYR A 310 4.22 11.39 -4.85
N SER A 311 5.50 11.66 -5.12
CA SER A 311 6.42 10.69 -5.71
C SER A 311 7.27 10.08 -4.62
N PHE A 312 7.25 8.76 -4.54
CA PHE A 312 8.13 8.03 -3.64
C PHE A 312 9.55 8.00 -4.20
N PRO A 313 10.57 7.90 -3.33
CA PRO A 313 11.94 7.73 -3.77
C PRO A 313 12.09 6.51 -4.68
N GLN A 314 13.07 6.57 -5.56
CA GLN A 314 13.36 5.49 -6.50
C GLN A 314 13.80 4.22 -5.76
N ALA A 315 13.41 3.07 -6.30
CA ALA A 315 13.82 1.76 -5.77
C ALA A 315 15.29 1.45 -6.08
N PHE A 316 15.91 0.67 -5.21
CA PHE A 316 17.29 0.22 -5.33
C PHE A 316 17.40 -1.29 -5.28
N ASP A 317 18.25 -1.86 -6.12
CA ASP A 317 18.73 -3.24 -5.99
C ASP A 317 20.17 -3.25 -5.46
N PHE A 318 20.44 -4.11 -4.49
CA PHE A 318 21.76 -4.44 -3.97
C PHE A 318 22.15 -5.84 -4.43
N PRO A 319 22.90 -6.00 -5.54
CA PRO A 319 23.23 -7.31 -6.10
C PRO A 319 24.26 -8.05 -5.25
N PHE A 320 23.92 -9.26 -4.79
CA PHE A 320 24.83 -10.17 -4.09
C PHE A 320 25.42 -11.21 -5.07
N GLN A 321 24.63 -11.65 -6.05
CA GLN A 321 25.02 -12.56 -7.11
C GLN A 321 24.92 -11.84 -8.46
N LYS A 322 25.95 -11.07 -8.86
CA LYS A 322 25.93 -10.16 -10.03
C LYS A 322 25.46 -10.81 -11.32
N LYS A 323 25.93 -12.04 -11.64
CA LYS A 323 25.53 -12.77 -12.86
C LYS A 323 24.01 -13.05 -12.87
N TRP A 324 23.47 -13.57 -11.76
CA TRP A 324 22.04 -13.87 -11.65
C TRP A 324 21.17 -12.61 -11.64
N HIS A 325 21.63 -11.54 -11.02
CA HIS A 325 20.92 -10.25 -11.05
C HIS A 325 20.88 -9.68 -12.48
N TYR A 326 21.96 -9.78 -13.23
CA TYR A 326 22.00 -9.37 -14.64
C TYR A 326 20.98 -10.16 -15.49
N LEU A 327 20.95 -11.50 -15.37
CA LEU A 327 19.97 -12.34 -16.05
C LEU A 327 18.52 -11.99 -15.65
N TYR A 328 18.27 -11.74 -14.36
CA TYR A 328 16.97 -11.28 -13.89
C TYR A 328 16.55 -9.96 -14.57
N ARG A 329 17.44 -8.99 -14.69
CA ARG A 329 17.15 -7.71 -15.34
C ARG A 329 16.80 -7.88 -16.82
N ILE A 330 17.49 -8.76 -17.55
CA ILE A 330 17.18 -9.07 -18.95
C ILE A 330 15.78 -9.71 -19.03
N ALA A 331 15.52 -10.76 -18.26
CA ALA A 331 14.22 -11.43 -18.25
C ALA A 331 13.06 -10.48 -17.94
N ARG A 332 13.24 -9.53 -17.01
CA ARG A 332 12.22 -8.52 -16.68
C ARG A 332 11.96 -7.51 -17.81
N LYS A 333 12.96 -7.22 -18.66
CA LYS A 333 12.75 -6.36 -19.83
C LYS A 333 11.95 -7.05 -20.93
N MET A 334 12.06 -8.38 -21.06
CA MET A 334 11.32 -9.17 -22.07
C MET A 334 9.83 -9.37 -21.73
N VAL A 335 9.46 -9.24 -20.45
CA VAL A 335 8.08 -9.49 -19.97
C VAL A 335 7.29 -8.17 -19.81
N ARG A 336 7.95 -7.03 -19.95
CA ARG A 336 7.32 -5.70 -19.99
C ARG A 336 6.99 -5.27 -21.39
#